data_cc746a3d9d2385ccfdbbaef688cf197a
#
_entry.id   cc746a3d9d2385ccfdbbaef688cf197a
#
_cell.length_a   1.000
_cell.length_b   1.000
_cell.length_c   1.000
_cell.angle_alpha   90.00
_cell.angle_beta   90.00
_cell.angle_gamma   90.00
#
_symmetry.space_group_name_H-M   'P 1'
#
loop_
_entity.id
_entity.type
_entity.pdbx_description
1 polymer ?
#
loop_
_entity_poly.entity_id
_entity_poly.type
_entity_poly.pdbx_seq_one_letter_code
_entity_poly.pdbx_strand_id
1 'polypeptide(L)'
;MPYSIEELNLLLKSGNEDQLSEPDLSYLQEMSDGDKTFEKEMIEMFLNNEPPTKDLLLDAMKRDDLNDLRFIIHKLINQLNFVGIISVIPVLKIIERREEEMPDLNEMLTKIISIIDLGAEKLKLMIQQQ
;
A
#
# COMPACT_ATOMS: atom_id res chain seq x y z
N MET A 1 1.18 -18.52 4.48
CA MET A 1 2.07 -17.63 3.73
C MET A 1 3.45 -18.21 3.70
N PRO A 2 4.01 -18.35 2.55
CA PRO A 2 5.30 -19.00 2.40
C PRO A 2 6.50 -18.10 2.65
N TYR A 3 6.31 -16.79 2.81
CA TYR A 3 7.46 -15.89 2.96
C TYR A 3 7.88 -15.73 4.40
N SER A 4 9.17 -15.94 4.67
CA SER A 4 9.79 -15.55 5.93
C SER A 4 9.99 -14.03 5.94
N ILE A 5 10.24 -13.47 7.12
CA ILE A 5 10.58 -12.05 7.24
C ILE A 5 11.82 -11.73 6.41
N GLU A 6 12.79 -12.63 6.38
CA GLU A 6 14.01 -12.47 5.61
C GLU A 6 13.74 -12.40 4.11
N GLU A 7 12.86 -13.27 3.61
CA GLU A 7 12.48 -13.26 2.20
C GLU A 7 11.76 -11.97 1.83
N LEU A 8 10.87 -11.49 2.71
CA LEU A 8 10.17 -10.22 2.49
C LEU A 8 11.14 -9.05 2.46
N ASN A 9 12.11 -9.03 3.37
CA ASN A 9 13.14 -8.00 3.38
C ASN A 9 13.96 -8.01 2.08
N LEU A 10 14.28 -9.20 1.57
CA LEU A 10 14.99 -9.32 0.30
C LEU A 10 14.18 -8.77 -0.86
N LEU A 11 12.89 -9.07 -0.91
CA LEU A 11 12.01 -8.52 -1.94
C LEU A 11 11.97 -7.00 -1.89
N LEU A 12 11.87 -6.44 -0.69
CA LEU A 12 11.84 -4.99 -0.52
C LEU A 12 13.19 -4.34 -0.84
N LYS A 13 14.29 -5.06 -0.62
CA LYS A 13 15.65 -4.56 -0.88
C LYS A 13 16.13 -4.79 -2.31
N SER A 14 15.39 -5.57 -3.10
CA SER A 14 15.82 -5.95 -4.46
C SER A 14 15.94 -4.77 -5.42
N GLY A 15 15.57 -3.58 -5.00
CA GLY A 15 15.79 -2.36 -5.77
C GLY A 15 14.75 -2.10 -6.84
N ASN A 16 13.69 -2.84 -6.86
CA ASN A 16 12.66 -2.74 -7.90
C ASN A 16 11.41 -2.00 -7.42
N GLU A 17 11.60 -0.90 -6.68
CA GLU A 17 10.48 -0.10 -6.20
C GLU A 17 9.57 0.37 -7.34
N ASP A 18 10.16 0.72 -8.47
CA ASP A 18 9.40 1.14 -9.64
C ASP A 18 8.45 0.05 -10.11
N GLN A 19 8.93 -1.20 -10.21
CA GLN A 19 8.11 -2.33 -10.62
C GLN A 19 7.06 -2.67 -9.56
N LEU A 20 7.47 -2.67 -8.29
CA LEU A 20 6.58 -2.99 -7.17
C LEU A 20 5.46 -1.97 -6.99
N SER A 21 5.68 -0.73 -7.43
CA SER A 21 4.71 0.35 -7.30
C SER A 21 3.69 0.42 -8.44
N GLU A 22 3.82 -0.44 -9.47
CA GLU A 22 2.95 -0.38 -10.66
C GLU A 22 1.51 -0.75 -10.29
N PRO A 23 0.53 0.14 -10.50
CA PRO A 23 -0.87 -0.19 -10.22
C PRO A 23 -1.43 -1.18 -11.25
N ASP A 24 -2.16 -2.16 -10.76
CA ASP A 24 -2.93 -3.08 -11.60
C ASP A 24 -4.41 -2.71 -11.45
N LEU A 25 -4.95 -2.04 -12.45
CA LEU A 25 -6.32 -1.53 -12.41
C LEU A 25 -7.37 -2.56 -12.83
N SER A 26 -7.00 -3.82 -13.03
CA SER A 26 -7.92 -4.87 -13.48
C SER A 26 -9.16 -4.98 -12.59
N TYR A 27 -8.97 -4.96 -11.28
CA TYR A 27 -10.06 -5.05 -10.32
C TYR A 27 -10.99 -3.86 -10.43
N LEU A 28 -10.43 -2.65 -10.49
CA LEU A 28 -11.20 -1.42 -10.60
C LEU A 28 -11.95 -1.36 -11.93
N GLN A 29 -11.31 -1.76 -13.02
CA GLN A 29 -11.94 -1.81 -14.35
C GLN A 29 -13.10 -2.78 -14.37
N GLU A 30 -12.95 -3.93 -13.75
CA GLU A 30 -14.02 -4.92 -13.64
C GLU A 30 -15.20 -4.38 -12.84
N MET A 31 -14.93 -3.74 -11.70
CA MET A 31 -15.98 -3.15 -10.87
C MET A 31 -16.71 -2.02 -11.54
N SER A 32 -16.01 -1.21 -12.33
CA SER A 32 -16.58 -0.04 -12.98
C SER A 32 -17.37 -0.39 -14.24
N ASP A 33 -17.21 -1.60 -14.76
CA ASP A 33 -17.88 -2.11 -15.95
C ASP A 33 -17.77 -1.13 -17.14
N GLY A 34 -16.57 -0.58 -17.33
CA GLY A 34 -16.26 0.33 -18.42
C GLY A 34 -16.58 1.79 -18.17
N ASP A 35 -17.07 2.13 -16.98
CA ASP A 35 -17.35 3.52 -16.62
C ASP A 35 -16.07 4.25 -16.24
N LYS A 36 -15.49 4.99 -17.19
CA LYS A 36 -14.23 5.71 -16.99
C LYS A 36 -14.34 6.83 -15.97
N THR A 37 -15.50 7.45 -15.87
CA THR A 37 -15.75 8.50 -14.88
C THR A 37 -15.67 7.91 -13.46
N PHE A 38 -16.31 6.76 -13.26
CA PHE A 38 -16.26 6.06 -11.98
C PHE A 38 -14.82 5.66 -11.62
N GLU A 39 -14.08 5.09 -12.58
CA GLU A 39 -12.68 4.72 -12.37
C GLU A 39 -11.85 5.90 -11.89
N LYS A 40 -11.99 7.04 -12.57
CA LYS A 40 -11.27 8.27 -12.22
C LYS A 40 -11.64 8.76 -10.83
N GLU A 41 -12.93 8.76 -10.49
CA GLU A 41 -13.40 9.20 -9.17
C GLU A 41 -12.82 8.32 -8.06
N MET A 42 -12.74 7.01 -8.28
CA MET A 42 -12.18 6.09 -7.29
C MET A 42 -10.69 6.27 -7.11
N ILE A 43 -9.97 6.53 -8.19
CA ILE A 43 -8.54 6.84 -8.11
C ILE A 43 -8.32 8.16 -7.36
N GLU A 44 -9.11 9.18 -7.67
CA GLU A 44 -9.02 10.47 -6.97
C GLU A 44 -9.31 10.32 -5.48
N MET A 45 -10.29 9.50 -5.12
CA MET A 45 -10.60 9.20 -3.73
C MET A 45 -9.39 8.57 -3.02
N PHE A 46 -8.73 7.60 -3.66
CA PHE A 46 -7.51 7.01 -3.11
C PHE A 46 -6.43 8.08 -2.91
N LEU A 47 -6.21 8.93 -3.92
CA LEU A 47 -5.18 9.97 -3.87
C LEU A 47 -5.44 10.99 -2.76
N ASN A 48 -6.71 11.24 -2.44
CA ASN A 48 -7.07 12.12 -1.34
C ASN A 48 -6.96 11.46 0.03
N ASN A 49 -7.15 10.16 0.11
CA ASN A 49 -7.14 9.41 1.38
C ASN A 49 -5.76 8.88 1.76
N GLU A 50 -4.88 8.68 0.79
CA GLU A 50 -3.56 8.11 1.05
C GLU A 50 -2.70 8.99 1.96
N PRO A 51 -2.54 10.31 1.72
CA PRO A 51 -1.70 11.12 2.60
C PRO A 51 -2.15 11.13 4.06
N PRO A 52 -3.45 11.33 4.39
CA PRO A 52 -3.87 11.22 5.78
C PRO A 52 -3.62 9.84 6.39
N THR A 53 -3.84 8.77 5.64
CA THR A 53 -3.61 7.41 6.14
C THR A 53 -2.12 7.20 6.41
N LYS A 54 -1.26 7.68 5.53
CA LYS A 54 0.20 7.62 5.72
C LYS A 54 0.61 8.35 6.99
N ASP A 55 0.08 9.54 7.23
CA ASP A 55 0.40 10.31 8.42
C ASP A 55 -0.02 9.59 9.70
N LEU A 56 -1.19 8.95 9.69
CA LEU A 56 -1.64 8.13 10.81
C LEU A 56 -0.73 6.93 11.03
N LEU A 57 -0.25 6.31 9.96
CA LEU A 57 0.67 5.17 10.03
C LEU A 57 2.00 5.58 10.66
N LEU A 58 2.57 6.70 10.21
CA LEU A 58 3.81 7.22 10.73
C LEU A 58 3.70 7.59 12.21
N ASP A 59 2.57 8.17 12.60
CA ASP A 59 2.31 8.52 13.99
C ASP A 59 2.20 7.27 14.87
N ALA A 60 1.50 6.24 14.42
CA ALA A 60 1.38 4.98 15.16
C ALA A 60 2.73 4.30 15.33
N MET A 61 3.59 4.37 14.29
CA MET A 61 4.95 3.85 14.35
C MET A 61 5.78 4.57 15.43
N LYS A 62 5.65 5.89 15.48
CA LYS A 62 6.37 6.70 16.49
C LYS A 62 5.94 6.38 17.92
N ARG A 63 4.64 6.18 18.12
CA ARG A 63 4.09 5.86 19.44
C ARG A 63 4.28 4.41 19.83
N ASP A 64 4.74 3.58 18.90
CA ASP A 64 4.87 2.13 19.10
C ASP A 64 3.54 1.50 19.55
N ASP A 65 2.44 2.01 19.00
CA ASP A 65 1.09 1.55 19.32
C ASP A 65 0.67 0.46 18.34
N LEU A 66 0.85 -0.78 18.75
CA LEU A 66 0.63 -1.94 17.89
C LEU A 66 -0.83 -2.10 17.46
N ASN A 67 -1.76 -1.84 18.38
CA ASN A 67 -3.19 -1.97 18.06
C ASN A 67 -3.62 -0.95 17.02
N ASP A 68 -3.19 0.29 17.18
CA ASP A 68 -3.49 1.36 16.24
C ASP A 68 -2.82 1.09 14.88
N LEU A 69 -1.58 0.61 14.92
CA LEU A 69 -0.84 0.23 13.72
C LEU A 69 -1.60 -0.83 12.89
N ARG A 70 -2.08 -1.87 13.56
CA ARG A 70 -2.87 -2.93 12.92
C ARG A 70 -4.13 -2.40 12.27
N PHE A 71 -4.84 -1.52 12.97
CA PHE A 71 -6.07 -0.92 12.47
C PHE A 71 -5.81 -0.11 11.21
N ILE A 72 -4.75 0.71 11.22
CA ILE A 72 -4.38 1.54 10.09
C ILE A 72 -3.93 0.69 8.89
N ILE A 73 -3.13 -0.34 9.15
CA ILE A 73 -2.68 -1.26 8.10
C ILE A 73 -3.86 -1.96 7.44
N HIS A 74 -4.84 -2.39 8.22
CA HIS A 74 -6.04 -3.03 7.66
C HIS A 74 -6.78 -2.09 6.70
N LYS A 75 -6.94 -0.83 7.11
CA LYS A 75 -7.56 0.20 6.28
C LYS A 75 -6.74 0.44 5.00
N LEU A 76 -5.42 0.52 5.15
CA LEU A 76 -4.51 0.73 4.03
C LEU A 76 -4.59 -0.41 3.00
N ILE A 77 -4.63 -1.65 3.45
CA ILE A 77 -4.76 -2.82 2.57
C ILE A 77 -6.01 -2.69 1.69
N ASN A 78 -7.14 -2.29 2.28
CA ASN A 78 -8.38 -2.12 1.53
C ASN A 78 -8.25 -1.03 0.48
N GLN A 79 -7.62 0.08 0.81
CA GLN A 79 -7.37 1.18 -0.13
C GLN A 79 -6.47 0.73 -1.29
N LEU A 80 -5.41 0.00 -0.99
CA LEU A 80 -4.45 -0.48 -2.00
C LEU A 80 -5.06 -1.50 -2.95
N ASN A 81 -5.92 -2.38 -2.44
CA ASN A 81 -6.63 -3.35 -3.27
C ASN A 81 -7.45 -2.66 -4.36
N PHE A 82 -8.09 -1.56 -4.03
CA PHE A 82 -8.96 -0.85 -4.95
C PHE A 82 -8.21 -0.34 -6.18
N VAL A 83 -7.02 0.20 -5.98
CA VAL A 83 -6.24 0.80 -7.06
C VAL A 83 -5.12 -0.10 -7.57
N GLY A 84 -5.04 -1.34 -7.05
CA GLY A 84 -4.14 -2.35 -7.59
C GLY A 84 -2.68 -2.20 -7.23
N ILE A 85 -2.35 -1.48 -6.18
CA ILE A 85 -0.97 -1.47 -5.65
C ILE A 85 -0.83 -2.68 -4.74
N ILE A 86 -0.75 -3.86 -5.36
CA ILE A 86 -0.94 -5.13 -4.67
C ILE A 86 0.36 -5.79 -4.22
N SER A 87 1.51 -5.34 -4.72
CA SER A 87 2.80 -5.98 -4.41
C SER A 87 3.13 -5.96 -2.92
N VAL A 88 2.72 -4.91 -2.21
CA VAL A 88 3.04 -4.73 -0.78
C VAL A 88 1.99 -5.36 0.14
N ILE A 89 0.85 -5.78 -0.40
CA ILE A 89 -0.25 -6.30 0.42
C ILE A 89 0.12 -7.56 1.19
N PRO A 90 0.80 -8.57 0.61
CA PRO A 90 1.17 -9.75 1.40
C PRO A 90 2.03 -9.41 2.62
N VAL A 91 2.97 -8.49 2.45
CA VAL A 91 3.82 -8.03 3.55
C VAL A 91 3.00 -7.34 4.63
N LEU A 92 2.10 -6.43 4.21
CA LEU A 92 1.23 -5.71 5.14
C LEU A 92 0.33 -6.67 5.92
N LYS A 93 -0.17 -7.72 5.28
CA LYS A 93 -1.00 -8.74 5.96
C LYS A 93 -0.19 -9.48 7.03
N ILE A 94 1.07 -9.79 6.77
CA ILE A 94 1.92 -10.44 7.76
C ILE A 94 2.15 -9.50 8.95
N ILE A 95 2.43 -8.24 8.71
CA ILE A 95 2.62 -7.25 9.77
C ILE A 95 1.35 -7.10 10.60
N GLU A 96 0.17 -7.04 9.94
CA GLU A 96 -1.11 -6.93 10.62
C GLU A 96 -1.36 -8.11 11.57
N ARG A 97 -0.94 -9.32 11.17
CA ARG A 97 -1.22 -10.55 11.91
C ARG A 97 -0.12 -10.93 12.90
N ARG A 98 0.99 -10.20 12.93
CA ARG A 98 2.12 -10.57 13.78
C ARG A 98 1.73 -10.56 15.25
N GLU A 99 2.24 -11.54 15.99
CA GLU A 99 2.08 -11.63 17.44
C GLU A 99 3.38 -11.31 18.17
N GLU A 100 4.49 -11.30 17.45
CA GLU A 100 5.83 -11.06 17.99
C GLU A 100 6.40 -9.77 17.44
N GLU A 101 7.39 -9.21 18.13
CA GLU A 101 8.08 -8.03 17.64
C GLU A 101 8.87 -8.38 16.36
N MET A 102 8.86 -7.41 15.43
CA MET A 102 9.62 -7.50 14.19
C MET A 102 10.73 -6.45 14.26
N PRO A 103 12.00 -6.87 14.41
CA PRO A 103 13.10 -5.91 14.61
C PRO A 103 13.22 -4.86 13.53
N ASP A 104 12.92 -5.23 12.28
CA ASP A 104 13.06 -4.35 11.12
C ASP A 104 11.75 -3.71 10.68
N LEU A 105 10.75 -3.69 11.56
CA LEU A 105 9.40 -3.23 11.21
C LEU A 105 9.39 -1.82 10.64
N ASN A 106 10.05 -0.87 11.31
CA ASN A 106 10.06 0.53 10.86
C ASN A 106 10.76 0.67 9.51
N GLU A 107 11.83 -0.06 9.30
CA GLU A 107 12.54 -0.06 8.00
C GLU A 107 11.65 -0.62 6.91
N MET A 108 10.97 -1.74 7.17
CA MET A 108 10.05 -2.36 6.21
C MET A 108 8.90 -1.42 5.86
N LEU A 109 8.27 -0.82 6.86
CA LEU A 109 7.15 0.10 6.64
C LEU A 109 7.58 1.35 5.88
N THR A 110 8.77 1.87 6.15
CA THR A 110 9.31 3.02 5.42
C THR A 110 9.46 2.71 3.93
N LYS A 111 9.96 1.53 3.60
CA LYS A 111 10.08 1.09 2.21
C LYS A 111 8.72 0.88 1.55
N ILE A 112 7.78 0.30 2.27
CA ILE A 112 6.42 0.10 1.78
C ILE A 112 5.77 1.45 1.47
N ILE A 113 5.93 2.43 2.36
CA ILE A 113 5.42 3.79 2.15
C ILE A 113 6.01 4.40 0.88
N SER A 114 7.31 4.23 0.66
CA SER A 114 7.99 4.71 -0.55
C SER A 114 7.37 4.12 -1.81
N ILE A 115 7.10 2.81 -1.79
CA ILE A 115 6.47 2.11 -2.92
C ILE A 115 5.05 2.63 -3.16
N ILE A 116 4.29 2.85 -2.10
CA ILE A 116 2.93 3.38 -2.20
C ILE A 116 2.94 4.80 -2.77
N ASP A 117 3.87 5.64 -2.32
CA ASP A 117 4.01 7.01 -2.84
C ASP A 117 4.32 7.01 -4.34
N LEU A 118 5.20 6.13 -4.80
CA LEU A 118 5.47 5.97 -6.23
C LEU A 118 4.24 5.52 -7.00
N GLY A 119 3.50 4.57 -6.45
CA GLY A 119 2.24 4.11 -7.05
C GLY A 119 1.21 5.22 -7.16
N ALA A 120 1.11 6.05 -6.12
CA ALA A 120 0.21 7.21 -6.12
C ALA A 120 0.60 8.21 -7.23
N GLU A 121 1.89 8.46 -7.43
CA GLU A 121 2.34 9.33 -8.52
C GLU A 121 1.98 8.75 -9.89
N LYS A 122 2.11 7.45 -10.07
CA LYS A 122 1.71 6.79 -11.32
C LYS A 122 0.22 6.92 -11.57
N LEU A 123 -0.60 6.76 -10.52
CA LEU A 123 -2.04 6.93 -10.63
C LEU A 123 -2.41 8.36 -11.02
N LYS A 124 -1.74 9.36 -10.45
CA LYS A 124 -1.95 10.77 -10.85
C LYS A 124 -1.69 10.97 -12.33
N LEU A 125 -0.59 10.41 -12.84
CA LEU A 125 -0.26 10.52 -14.26
C LEU A 125 -1.31 9.84 -15.13
N MET A 126 -1.84 8.69 -14.70
CA MET A 126 -2.86 7.97 -15.44
C MET A 126 -4.14 8.78 -15.62
N ILE A 127 -4.63 9.45 -14.56
CA ILE A 127 -5.85 10.23 -14.65
C ILE A 127 -5.64 11.57 -15.37
N GLN A 128 -4.42 12.10 -15.40
CA GLN A 128 -4.11 13.32 -16.13
C GLN A 128 -4.09 13.10 -17.66
N GLN A 129 -3.87 11.86 -18.08
CA GLN A 129 -3.81 11.51 -19.50
C GLN A 129 -5.18 11.16 -20.10
N GLN A 130 -6.22 11.17 -19.30
CA GLN A 130 -7.58 10.86 -19.77
C GLN A 130 -8.31 12.11 -20.28
#